data_bf5c965e57099bbed376916d9654d296
#
_entry.id   bf5c965e57099bbed376916d9654d296
#
_cell.length_a   1.000
_cell.length_b   1.000
_cell.length_c   1.000
_cell.angle_alpha   90.00
_cell.angle_beta   90.00
_cell.angle_gamma   90.00
#
_symmetry.space_group_name_H-M   'P 1'
#
loop_
_entity.id
_entity.type
_entity.pdbx_description
1 polymer ?
#
loop_
_entity_poly.entity_id
_entity_poly.type
_entity_poly.pdbx_seq_one_letter_code
_entity_poly.pdbx_strand_id
1 'polypeptide(L)'
;MGHDLVNESLVSKGARRPRQATIRVLVGIAGLLLMVVACVPSPPGMPIAEPLERPVDYVEDVQRILDRRCVVCHSCYNAPCQLKLSSFEGTERGGTKARVYDSARLRPVPPTRLFTDASTTDGWRTRGFHSVLQSEAEPPLNDSLLFLMLEAKRRTPMPKGEYRAEAGDISCPANARETTRFLRRHPDRGMPFGFPALPEEEHRVLTSWIARGAMGPTPAEQAALEAPSEADRVEIETWESFLNREDPKHAMTARYLYEHFFLAHLRFADTDSKDFYELVRSTTPPGEPIAIIATVRPYD
;
A
#
# COMPACT_ATOMS: atom_id res chain seq x y z
N MET A 1 40.10 9.87 -71.21
CA MET A 1 41.02 8.81 -71.49
C MET A 1 40.58 7.67 -70.61
N GLY A 2 39.90 6.72 -71.10
CA GLY A 2 40.07 5.71 -72.12
C GLY A 2 39.82 4.42 -71.40
N HIS A 3 38.70 3.77 -71.80
CA HIS A 3 38.65 2.36 -72.27
C HIS A 3 38.91 1.31 -71.14
N ASP A 4 38.25 0.19 -70.99
CA ASP A 4 37.47 -0.60 -71.96
C ASP A 4 36.50 -1.56 -71.24
N LEU A 5 35.47 -1.92 -72.00
CA LEU A 5 34.52 -2.98 -71.80
C LEU A 5 35.17 -4.38 -71.81
N VAL A 6 34.72 -5.31 -70.97
CA VAL A 6 34.57 -6.68 -71.40
C VAL A 6 33.31 -7.29 -70.76
N ASN A 7 32.45 -7.71 -71.64
CA ASN A 7 31.27 -8.51 -71.47
C ASN A 7 31.63 -10.01 -71.37
N GLU A 8 31.15 -10.74 -70.39
CA GLU A 8 30.97 -12.19 -70.56
C GLU A 8 29.76 -12.71 -69.75
N SER A 9 28.82 -13.15 -70.52
CA SER A 9 27.74 -14.04 -70.14
C SER A 9 28.26 -15.37 -69.63
N LEU A 10 27.60 -15.98 -68.63
CA LEU A 10 27.29 -17.42 -68.71
C LEU A 10 26.53 -17.94 -67.48
N VAL A 11 25.41 -18.55 -67.77
CA VAL A 11 24.87 -19.84 -67.26
C VAL A 11 24.10 -19.78 -65.94
N SER A 12 22.80 -19.76 -66.14
CA SER A 12 21.77 -20.33 -65.30
C SER A 12 22.08 -21.72 -64.79
N LYS A 13 22.21 -21.88 -63.45
CA LYS A 13 22.04 -23.19 -62.80
C LYS A 13 20.76 -23.12 -61.91
N GLY A 14 19.80 -23.94 -62.31
CA GLY A 14 18.50 -24.07 -61.73
C GLY A 14 18.52 -24.26 -60.19
N ALA A 15 17.95 -23.37 -59.48
CA ALA A 15 17.60 -23.55 -58.09
C ALA A 15 16.44 -24.55 -58.00
N ARG A 16 16.71 -25.76 -57.50
CA ARG A 16 15.69 -26.75 -57.17
C ARG A 16 14.82 -26.17 -56.04
N ARG A 17 13.56 -25.88 -56.35
CA ARG A 17 12.55 -25.53 -55.35
C ARG A 17 12.46 -26.67 -54.30
N PRO A 18 12.56 -26.37 -52.99
CA PRO A 18 12.35 -27.38 -51.96
C PRO A 18 10.89 -27.86 -52.08
N ARG A 19 10.73 -29.18 -52.03
CA ARG A 19 9.43 -29.86 -52.20
C ARG A 19 8.47 -29.36 -51.15
N GLN A 20 7.27 -28.89 -51.55
CA GLN A 20 6.18 -28.40 -50.72
C GLN A 20 5.79 -29.32 -49.52
N ALA A 21 6.12 -30.60 -49.61
CA ALA A 21 5.92 -31.59 -48.55
C ALA A 21 6.75 -31.31 -47.29
N THR A 22 8.00 -30.86 -47.44
CA THR A 22 8.91 -30.59 -46.28
C THR A 22 8.46 -29.33 -45.49
N ILE A 23 7.93 -28.34 -46.18
CA ILE A 23 7.41 -27.12 -45.54
C ILE A 23 6.14 -27.43 -44.73
N ARG A 24 5.25 -28.30 -45.23
CA ARG A 24 4.03 -28.69 -44.53
C ARG A 24 4.31 -29.50 -43.26
N VAL A 25 5.32 -30.32 -43.23
CA VAL A 25 5.74 -31.11 -42.04
C VAL A 25 6.35 -30.19 -41.00
N LEU A 26 7.20 -29.22 -41.37
CA LEU A 26 7.81 -28.27 -40.44
C LEU A 26 6.78 -27.32 -39.83
N VAL A 27 5.79 -26.87 -40.59
CA VAL A 27 4.69 -26.03 -40.08
C VAL A 27 3.77 -26.82 -39.13
N GLY A 28 3.53 -28.11 -39.43
CA GLY A 28 2.76 -28.99 -38.57
C GLY A 28 3.45 -29.27 -37.23
N ILE A 29 4.77 -29.51 -37.23
CA ILE A 29 5.55 -29.73 -36.01
C ILE A 29 5.66 -28.45 -35.18
N ALA A 30 5.85 -27.28 -35.81
CA ALA A 30 5.86 -25.98 -35.11
C ALA A 30 4.50 -25.65 -34.49
N GLY A 31 3.39 -25.97 -35.18
CA GLY A 31 2.03 -25.81 -34.66
C GLY A 31 1.75 -26.73 -33.46
N LEU A 32 2.22 -27.97 -33.51
CA LEU A 32 2.06 -28.95 -32.41
C LEU A 32 2.91 -28.58 -31.19
N LEU A 33 4.12 -28.07 -31.40
CA LEU A 33 4.98 -27.53 -30.32
C LEU A 33 4.39 -26.26 -29.64
N LEU A 34 3.76 -25.37 -30.42
CA LEU A 34 3.06 -24.23 -29.89
C LEU A 34 1.83 -24.61 -29.07
N MET A 35 1.10 -25.65 -29.41
CA MET A 35 -0.05 -26.13 -28.64
C MET A 35 0.36 -26.83 -27.33
N VAL A 36 1.51 -27.49 -27.27
CA VAL A 36 1.97 -28.13 -26.03
C VAL A 36 2.45 -27.13 -24.97
N VAL A 37 2.93 -25.96 -25.41
CA VAL A 37 3.33 -24.87 -24.45
C VAL A 37 2.12 -24.16 -23.82
N ALA A 38 0.93 -24.26 -24.42
CA ALA A 38 -0.28 -23.60 -23.92
C ALA A 38 -0.99 -24.35 -22.78
N CYS A 39 -0.58 -25.57 -22.45
CA CYS A 39 -1.21 -26.41 -21.41
C CYS A 39 -0.26 -26.67 -20.22
N VAL A 40 0.48 -25.66 -19.75
CA VAL A 40 1.07 -25.78 -18.42
C VAL A 40 -0.04 -25.50 -17.41
N PRO A 41 -0.53 -26.50 -16.66
CA PRO A 41 -1.55 -26.25 -15.65
C PRO A 41 -0.97 -25.26 -14.64
N SER A 42 -1.71 -24.19 -14.36
CA SER A 42 -1.38 -23.33 -13.23
C SER A 42 -1.26 -24.21 -11.99
N PRO A 43 -0.23 -24.03 -11.16
CA PRO A 43 -0.14 -24.79 -9.90
C PRO A 43 -1.47 -24.64 -9.14
N PRO A 44 -2.00 -25.74 -8.58
CA PRO A 44 -3.25 -25.69 -7.82
C PRO A 44 -3.12 -24.59 -6.78
N GLY A 45 -4.03 -23.61 -6.83
CA GLY A 45 -4.11 -22.59 -5.80
C GLY A 45 -4.22 -23.27 -4.44
N MET A 46 -3.50 -22.80 -3.43
CA MET A 46 -3.79 -23.27 -2.07
C MET A 46 -5.26 -23.00 -1.79
N PRO A 47 -5.98 -23.94 -1.16
CA PRO A 47 -7.36 -23.67 -0.78
C PRO A 47 -7.39 -22.40 0.06
N ILE A 48 -8.26 -21.48 -0.32
CA ILE A 48 -8.57 -20.32 0.51
C ILE A 48 -9.16 -20.91 1.78
N ALA A 49 -8.64 -20.49 2.95
CA ALA A 49 -9.19 -20.93 4.22
C ALA A 49 -10.69 -20.63 4.27
N GLU A 50 -11.50 -21.57 4.74
CA GLU A 50 -12.94 -21.35 4.87
C GLU A 50 -13.20 -20.11 5.72
N PRO A 51 -14.08 -19.20 5.25
CA PRO A 51 -14.43 -18.00 6.03
C PRO A 51 -14.96 -18.37 7.40
N LEU A 52 -14.70 -17.52 8.38
CA LEU A 52 -15.28 -17.67 9.71
C LEU A 52 -16.79 -17.63 9.63
N GLU A 53 -17.50 -18.50 10.37
CA GLU A 53 -18.96 -18.49 10.41
C GLU A 53 -19.50 -17.27 11.16
N ARG A 54 -18.79 -16.81 12.21
CA ARG A 54 -19.16 -15.62 12.99
C ARG A 54 -18.88 -14.32 12.23
N PRO A 55 -19.60 -13.24 12.53
CA PRO A 55 -19.21 -11.90 12.11
C PRO A 55 -17.79 -11.57 12.55
N VAL A 56 -17.09 -10.75 11.76
CA VAL A 56 -15.77 -10.24 12.09
C VAL A 56 -15.93 -8.75 12.41
N ASP A 57 -15.54 -8.38 13.61
CA ASP A 57 -15.54 -7.03 14.10
C ASP A 57 -14.22 -6.32 13.71
N TYR A 58 -14.33 -5.06 13.27
CA TYR A 58 -13.12 -4.35 12.87
C TYR A 58 -12.21 -4.04 14.07
N VAL A 59 -12.77 -3.46 15.12
CA VAL A 59 -11.99 -2.98 16.28
C VAL A 59 -11.42 -4.16 17.08
N GLU A 60 -12.27 -5.13 17.41
CA GLU A 60 -11.92 -6.22 18.30
C GLU A 60 -11.11 -7.34 17.62
N ASP A 61 -11.36 -7.58 16.34
CA ASP A 61 -10.70 -8.67 15.60
C ASP A 61 -9.61 -8.15 14.67
N VAL A 62 -9.96 -7.23 13.74
CA VAL A 62 -9.09 -6.84 12.63
C VAL A 62 -7.99 -5.88 13.09
N GLN A 63 -8.36 -4.76 13.75
CA GLN A 63 -7.39 -3.74 14.16
C GLN A 63 -6.32 -4.32 15.08
N ARG A 64 -6.69 -5.22 15.98
CA ARG A 64 -5.73 -5.90 16.88
C ARG A 64 -4.69 -6.73 16.12
N ILE A 65 -5.06 -7.33 14.99
CA ILE A 65 -4.12 -8.06 14.14
C ILE A 65 -3.23 -7.07 13.40
N LEU A 66 -3.81 -6.03 12.80
CA LEU A 66 -3.07 -4.99 12.09
C LEU A 66 -2.04 -4.34 13.00
N ASP A 67 -2.41 -3.97 14.23
CA ASP A 67 -1.52 -3.36 15.22
C ASP A 67 -0.30 -4.23 15.55
N ARG A 68 -0.52 -5.52 15.71
CA ARG A 68 0.55 -6.45 16.07
C ARG A 68 1.44 -6.86 14.90
N ARG A 69 0.90 -6.86 13.67
CA ARG A 69 1.57 -7.49 12.51
C ARG A 69 1.98 -6.53 11.42
N CYS A 70 1.31 -5.39 11.30
CA CYS A 70 1.41 -4.52 10.13
C CYS A 70 1.85 -3.09 10.47
N VAL A 71 1.32 -2.53 11.57
CA VAL A 71 1.50 -1.13 11.96
C VAL A 71 2.96 -0.76 12.20
N VAL A 72 3.80 -1.71 12.62
CA VAL A 72 5.25 -1.48 12.77
C VAL A 72 5.92 -0.88 11.52
N CYS A 73 5.42 -1.20 10.33
CA CYS A 73 5.89 -0.64 9.06
C CYS A 73 4.86 0.31 8.41
N HIS A 74 3.57 0.15 8.73
CA HIS A 74 2.46 0.81 8.06
C HIS A 74 1.71 1.77 8.99
N SER A 75 2.43 2.68 9.69
CA SER A 75 1.83 3.65 10.61
C SER A 75 2.11 5.11 10.25
N CYS A 76 3.30 5.43 9.74
CA CYS A 76 3.76 6.80 9.60
C CYS A 76 3.53 7.36 8.18
N TYR A 77 3.74 8.67 8.03
CA TYR A 77 3.67 9.38 6.75
C TYR A 77 4.55 8.73 5.66
N ASN A 78 5.74 8.28 6.04
CA ASN A 78 6.71 7.63 5.15
C ASN A 78 6.61 6.11 5.11
N ALA A 79 5.48 5.54 5.55
CA ALA A 79 5.25 4.10 5.43
C ALA A 79 5.38 3.63 3.97
N PRO A 80 5.78 2.38 3.73
CA PRO A 80 5.83 1.82 2.39
C PRO A 80 4.50 2.02 1.66
N CYS A 81 4.55 2.56 0.42
CA CYS A 81 3.38 2.95 -0.36
C CYS A 81 2.46 3.97 0.33
N GLN A 82 2.93 4.66 1.35
CA GLN A 82 2.12 5.49 2.25
C GLN A 82 0.86 4.79 2.80
N LEU A 83 0.85 3.47 2.79
CA LEU A 83 -0.25 2.68 3.35
C LEU A 83 -0.22 2.78 4.88
N LYS A 84 -1.28 3.30 5.47
CA LYS A 84 -1.45 3.45 6.91
C LYS A 84 -2.50 2.45 7.38
N LEU A 85 -2.10 1.50 8.22
CA LEU A 85 -2.96 0.44 8.75
C LEU A 85 -3.27 0.62 10.24
N SER A 86 -2.92 1.76 10.82
CA SER A 86 -3.19 2.10 12.22
C SER A 86 -4.59 2.65 12.46
N SER A 87 -5.40 2.81 11.41
CA SER A 87 -6.81 3.16 11.50
C SER A 87 -7.57 2.63 10.28
N PHE A 88 -8.89 2.56 10.38
CA PHE A 88 -9.76 2.13 9.28
C PHE A 88 -9.65 3.08 8.09
N GLU A 89 -9.70 4.38 8.33
CA GLU A 89 -9.61 5.42 7.29
C GLU A 89 -8.28 5.39 6.55
N GLY A 90 -7.20 5.04 7.25
CA GLY A 90 -5.90 4.81 6.65
C GLY A 90 -5.89 3.60 5.72
N THR A 91 -6.57 2.54 6.12
CA THR A 91 -6.74 1.31 5.34
C THR A 91 -7.64 1.56 4.11
N GLU A 92 -8.74 2.29 4.29
CA GLU A 92 -9.67 2.70 3.22
C GLU A 92 -9.03 3.68 2.23
N ARG A 93 -8.24 4.64 2.73
CA ARG A 93 -7.40 5.49 1.89
C ARG A 93 -6.56 4.66 0.93
N GLY A 94 -5.97 3.57 1.43
CA GLY A 94 -5.14 2.66 0.67
C GLY A 94 -3.73 3.15 0.44
N GLY A 95 -3.12 2.70 -0.66
CA GLY A 95 -1.73 2.97 -1.01
C GLY A 95 -1.56 3.90 -2.20
N THR A 96 -0.34 4.41 -2.40
CA THR A 96 0.03 5.22 -3.56
C THR A 96 1.37 4.81 -4.12
N LYS A 97 1.60 5.09 -5.40
CA LYS A 97 2.91 4.95 -6.06
C LYS A 97 3.85 6.14 -5.80
N ALA A 98 3.32 7.21 -5.23
CA ALA A 98 4.13 8.39 -4.94
C ALA A 98 5.21 8.06 -3.89
N ARG A 99 6.44 8.48 -4.19
CA ARG A 99 7.55 8.36 -3.24
C ARG A 99 7.65 9.65 -2.44
N VAL A 100 7.51 9.55 -1.14
CA VAL A 100 7.62 10.69 -0.23
C VAL A 100 9.01 10.85 0.36
N TYR A 101 9.89 9.88 0.18
CA TYR A 101 11.29 9.99 0.57
C TYR A 101 12.22 9.27 -0.42
N ASP A 102 13.48 9.65 -0.40
CA ASP A 102 14.54 9.02 -1.13
C ASP A 102 15.68 8.73 -0.15
N SER A 103 15.98 7.46 0.05
CA SER A 103 16.86 7.05 1.14
C SER A 103 16.34 7.57 2.50
N ALA A 104 17.10 8.36 3.24
CA ALA A 104 16.70 8.94 4.53
C ALA A 104 16.11 10.36 4.42
N ARG A 105 15.85 10.87 3.21
CA ARG A 105 15.41 12.27 2.98
C ARG A 105 13.98 12.32 2.46
N LEU A 106 13.16 13.19 3.05
CA LEU A 106 11.85 13.51 2.50
C LEU A 106 11.99 14.17 1.13
N ARG A 107 11.12 13.79 0.20
CA ARG A 107 11.03 14.42 -1.11
C ARG A 107 10.10 15.64 -1.04
N PRO A 108 10.35 16.69 -1.83
CA PRO A 108 9.48 17.86 -1.90
C PRO A 108 8.20 17.54 -2.69
N VAL A 109 7.29 16.80 -2.07
CA VAL A 109 5.97 16.45 -2.61
C VAL A 109 4.88 17.06 -1.74
N PRO A 110 3.68 17.34 -2.27
CA PRO A 110 2.55 17.79 -1.46
C PRO A 110 2.27 16.78 -0.34
N PRO A 111 1.94 17.25 0.87
CA PRO A 111 1.60 16.37 1.98
C PRO A 111 0.35 15.53 1.67
N THR A 112 0.26 14.37 2.31
CA THR A 112 -0.86 13.44 2.20
C THR A 112 -1.29 12.97 3.59
N ARG A 113 -1.46 13.94 4.51
CA ARG A 113 -1.85 13.68 5.89
C ARG A 113 -3.30 13.23 5.94
N LEU A 114 -3.51 12.11 6.59
CA LEU A 114 -4.86 11.61 6.85
C LEU A 114 -5.60 12.64 7.72
N PHE A 115 -6.89 12.83 7.49
CA PHE A 115 -7.77 13.81 8.14
C PHE A 115 -7.48 15.31 7.84
N THR A 116 -6.31 15.64 7.27
CA THR A 116 -5.90 17.02 7.00
C THR A 116 -5.98 17.36 5.51
N ASP A 117 -5.35 16.57 4.65
CA ASP A 117 -5.20 16.90 3.22
C ASP A 117 -6.35 16.38 2.35
N ALA A 118 -7.05 15.38 2.81
CA ALA A 118 -8.35 14.93 2.29
C ALA A 118 -9.12 14.16 3.36
N SER A 119 -10.45 14.26 3.33
CA SER A 119 -11.37 13.64 4.28
C SER A 119 -12.28 12.58 3.66
N THR A 120 -12.19 12.37 2.34
CA THR A 120 -13.05 11.41 1.63
C THR A 120 -12.22 10.47 0.76
N THR A 121 -12.75 9.27 0.52
CA THR A 121 -12.15 8.29 -0.38
C THR A 121 -11.93 8.87 -1.77
N ASP A 122 -12.89 9.58 -2.35
CA ASP A 122 -12.76 10.24 -3.66
C ASP A 122 -11.65 11.30 -3.68
N GLY A 123 -11.52 12.07 -2.61
CA GLY A 123 -10.42 13.01 -2.42
C GLY A 123 -9.07 12.32 -2.47
N TRP A 124 -8.94 11.16 -1.86
CA TRP A 124 -7.73 10.34 -1.91
C TRP A 124 -7.49 9.71 -3.29
N ARG A 125 -8.54 9.24 -3.98
CA ARG A 125 -8.42 8.73 -5.37
C ARG A 125 -7.89 9.81 -6.31
N THR A 126 -8.37 11.04 -6.18
CA THR A 126 -7.88 12.21 -6.95
C THR A 126 -6.40 12.51 -6.67
N ARG A 127 -5.91 12.21 -5.46
CA ARG A 127 -4.49 12.35 -5.08
C ARG A 127 -3.62 11.14 -5.45
N GLY A 128 -4.15 10.18 -6.20
CA GLY A 128 -3.43 9.01 -6.70
C GLY A 128 -3.31 7.85 -5.72
N PHE A 129 -4.12 7.85 -4.66
CA PHE A 129 -4.27 6.66 -3.81
C PHE A 129 -5.22 5.66 -4.46
N HIS A 130 -4.97 4.38 -4.24
CA HIS A 130 -5.77 3.28 -4.73
C HIS A 130 -6.14 2.34 -3.58
N SER A 131 -7.30 1.69 -3.68
CA SER A 131 -7.74 0.73 -2.69
C SER A 131 -6.77 -0.45 -2.58
N VAL A 132 -6.55 -0.92 -1.35
CA VAL A 132 -5.86 -2.18 -1.08
C VAL A 132 -6.83 -3.28 -0.67
N LEU A 133 -8.09 -2.93 -0.41
CA LEU A 133 -9.12 -3.85 0.07
C LEU A 133 -9.85 -4.51 -1.10
N GLN A 134 -10.46 -3.73 -2.00
CA GLN A 134 -11.20 -4.25 -3.14
C GLN A 134 -11.24 -3.24 -4.29
N SER A 135 -11.46 -3.73 -5.51
CA SER A 135 -11.91 -2.92 -6.65
C SER A 135 -13.43 -2.68 -6.53
N GLU A 136 -13.92 -1.54 -7.00
CA GLU A 136 -15.34 -1.16 -6.95
C GLU A 136 -16.29 -2.09 -7.73
N ALA A 137 -15.75 -2.97 -8.55
CA ALA A 137 -16.50 -3.95 -9.32
C ALA A 137 -16.53 -5.27 -8.58
N GLU A 138 -17.72 -5.69 -8.13
CA GLU A 138 -18.09 -6.98 -7.55
C GLU A 138 -16.95 -7.94 -7.10
N PRO A 139 -16.93 -8.42 -5.85
CA PRO A 139 -15.73 -8.90 -5.21
C PRO A 139 -15.41 -10.36 -5.50
N PRO A 140 -14.35 -10.68 -6.20
CA PRO A 140 -13.58 -11.81 -5.75
C PRO A 140 -12.46 -11.30 -4.83
N LEU A 141 -12.23 -11.96 -3.70
CA LEU A 141 -11.04 -11.80 -2.83
C LEU A 141 -9.75 -11.60 -3.63
N ASN A 142 -9.66 -12.20 -4.81
CA ASN A 142 -8.53 -12.12 -5.74
C ASN A 142 -8.23 -10.71 -6.28
N ASP A 143 -9.11 -9.73 -6.09
CA ASP A 143 -8.87 -8.33 -6.47
C ASP A 143 -8.35 -7.47 -5.31
N SER A 144 -8.42 -7.98 -4.08
CA SER A 144 -7.82 -7.33 -2.92
C SER A 144 -6.29 -7.46 -2.94
N LEU A 145 -5.60 -6.32 -2.95
CA LEU A 145 -4.14 -6.27 -2.88
C LEU A 145 -3.65 -6.83 -1.54
N LEU A 146 -4.35 -6.49 -0.46
CA LEU A 146 -4.05 -6.99 0.88
C LEU A 146 -4.14 -8.52 0.92
N PHE A 147 -5.23 -9.08 0.41
CA PHE A 147 -5.40 -10.53 0.31
C PHE A 147 -4.29 -11.19 -0.52
N LEU A 148 -4.00 -10.65 -1.71
CA LEU A 148 -2.96 -11.21 -2.58
C LEU A 148 -1.57 -11.21 -1.91
N MET A 149 -1.24 -10.18 -1.16
CA MET A 149 0.01 -10.08 -0.43
C MET A 149 0.09 -11.06 0.75
N LEU A 150 -1.01 -11.25 1.49
CA LEU A 150 -1.11 -12.24 2.56
C LEU A 150 -0.97 -13.67 2.03
N GLU A 151 -1.67 -13.99 0.95
CA GLU A 151 -1.59 -15.29 0.29
C GLU A 151 -0.20 -15.59 -0.28
N ALA A 152 0.45 -14.59 -0.87
CA ALA A 152 1.82 -14.76 -1.36
C ALA A 152 2.77 -15.13 -0.23
N LYS A 153 2.63 -14.49 0.94
CA LYS A 153 3.43 -14.80 2.13
C LYS A 153 3.18 -16.21 2.65
N ARG A 154 1.94 -16.64 2.65
CA ARG A 154 1.56 -17.99 3.07
C ARG A 154 2.14 -19.07 2.14
N ARG A 155 2.16 -18.81 0.84
CA ARG A 155 2.73 -19.73 -0.18
C ARG A 155 4.25 -19.76 -0.18
N THR A 156 4.89 -18.66 0.13
CA THR A 156 6.35 -18.52 0.12
C THR A 156 6.80 -17.92 1.45
N PRO A 157 6.72 -18.68 2.54
CA PRO A 157 7.15 -18.22 3.85
C PRO A 157 8.67 -17.99 3.86
N MET A 158 9.11 -16.90 4.46
CA MET A 158 10.53 -16.69 4.68
C MET A 158 11.05 -17.67 5.75
N PRO A 159 12.24 -18.26 5.56
CA PRO A 159 12.90 -19.03 6.60
C PRO A 159 13.11 -18.18 7.86
N LYS A 160 12.99 -18.79 9.02
CA LYS A 160 13.28 -18.11 10.28
C LYS A 160 14.74 -17.65 10.31
N GLY A 161 14.96 -16.39 10.69
CA GLY A 161 16.30 -15.82 10.85
C GLY A 161 16.94 -15.26 9.57
N GLU A 162 16.35 -15.45 8.40
CA GLU A 162 16.80 -14.78 7.18
C GLU A 162 16.09 -13.45 7.00
N TYR A 163 16.81 -12.35 7.24
CA TYR A 163 16.43 -11.03 6.78
C TYR A 163 17.20 -10.71 5.50
N ARG A 164 16.50 -10.58 4.40
CA ARG A 164 17.08 -10.03 3.18
C ARG A 164 16.86 -8.53 3.23
N ALA A 165 17.96 -7.80 3.41
CA ALA A 165 17.92 -6.35 3.28
C ALA A 165 17.23 -5.97 1.95
N GLU A 166 16.44 -4.93 1.96
CA GLU A 166 15.81 -4.41 0.76
C GLU A 166 16.89 -3.96 -0.23
N ALA A 167 17.29 -4.85 -1.10
CA ALA A 167 18.08 -4.50 -2.27
C ALA A 167 17.10 -4.06 -3.35
N GLY A 168 16.84 -2.78 -3.46
CA GLY A 168 16.08 -2.24 -4.58
C GLY A 168 14.87 -1.39 -4.21
N ASP A 169 14.27 -0.85 -5.22
CA ASP A 169 13.14 0.06 -5.16
C ASP A 169 11.90 -0.58 -4.54
N ILE A 170 11.29 0.13 -3.59
CA ILE A 170 9.93 -0.18 -3.11
C ILE A 170 8.99 -0.04 -4.30
N SER A 171 8.32 -1.13 -4.64
CA SER A 171 7.29 -1.16 -5.67
C SER A 171 5.91 -1.20 -5.03
N CYS A 172 5.04 -0.31 -5.45
CA CYS A 172 3.67 -0.18 -4.96
C CYS A 172 2.69 -0.53 -6.08
N PRO A 173 2.34 -1.81 -6.28
CA PRO A 173 1.33 -2.18 -7.26
C PRO A 173 -0.03 -1.59 -6.88
N ALA A 174 -0.77 -1.09 -7.87
CA ALA A 174 -2.00 -0.34 -7.66
C ALA A 174 -3.29 -1.14 -7.98
N ASN A 175 -3.15 -2.36 -8.44
CA ASN A 175 -4.27 -3.25 -8.76
C ASN A 175 -3.83 -4.72 -8.74
N ALA A 176 -4.79 -5.64 -8.76
CA ALA A 176 -4.55 -7.07 -8.70
C ALA A 176 -3.63 -7.59 -9.82
N ARG A 177 -3.76 -7.05 -11.03
CA ARG A 177 -2.91 -7.43 -12.17
C ARG A 177 -1.44 -7.04 -11.96
N GLU A 178 -1.20 -5.84 -11.49
CA GLU A 178 0.16 -5.37 -11.15
C GLU A 178 0.72 -6.17 -9.97
N THR A 179 -0.08 -6.40 -8.93
CA THR A 179 0.29 -7.20 -7.76
C THR A 179 0.68 -8.62 -8.16
N THR A 180 -0.13 -9.30 -8.96
CA THR A 180 0.18 -10.64 -9.46
C THR A 180 1.46 -10.67 -10.30
N ARG A 181 1.69 -9.64 -11.14
CA ARG A 181 2.93 -9.52 -11.90
C ARG A 181 4.14 -9.28 -11.01
N PHE A 182 4.00 -8.45 -9.99
CA PHE A 182 5.04 -8.18 -9.00
C PHE A 182 5.40 -9.46 -8.23
N LEU A 183 4.42 -10.16 -7.68
CA LEU A 183 4.62 -11.38 -6.90
C LEU A 183 5.19 -12.55 -7.72
N ARG A 184 4.92 -12.62 -9.02
CA ARG A 184 5.60 -13.60 -9.91
C ARG A 184 7.10 -13.34 -10.05
N ARG A 185 7.54 -12.08 -9.99
CA ARG A 185 8.95 -11.68 -10.07
C ARG A 185 9.64 -11.74 -8.72
N HIS A 186 8.88 -11.53 -7.65
CA HIS A 186 9.34 -11.43 -6.27
C HIS A 186 8.44 -12.25 -5.35
N PRO A 187 8.48 -13.60 -5.44
CA PRO A 187 7.55 -14.46 -4.68
C PRO A 187 7.75 -14.39 -3.17
N ASP A 188 8.91 -13.95 -2.72
CA ASP A 188 9.29 -13.75 -1.31
C ASP A 188 8.80 -12.41 -0.72
N ARG A 189 8.19 -11.54 -1.54
CA ARG A 189 7.75 -10.20 -1.14
C ARG A 189 6.29 -10.11 -0.71
N GLY A 190 5.69 -11.22 -0.28
CA GLY A 190 4.39 -11.21 0.38
C GLY A 190 4.46 -10.55 1.76
N MET A 191 3.29 -10.15 2.29
CA MET A 191 3.15 -9.49 3.58
C MET A 191 2.71 -10.46 4.70
N PRO A 192 3.21 -10.28 5.93
CA PRO A 192 4.18 -9.28 6.41
C PRO A 192 5.59 -9.51 5.84
N PHE A 193 6.19 -8.47 5.25
CA PHE A 193 7.55 -8.59 4.74
C PHE A 193 8.57 -8.64 5.88
N GLY A 194 9.57 -9.52 5.77
CA GLY A 194 10.59 -9.68 6.80
C GLY A 194 10.14 -10.46 8.06
N PHE A 195 8.86 -10.82 8.15
CA PHE A 195 8.30 -11.58 9.28
C PHE A 195 7.71 -12.92 8.80
N PRO A 196 7.46 -13.87 9.71
CA PRO A 196 6.72 -15.09 9.38
C PRO A 196 5.33 -14.79 8.81
N ALA A 197 4.75 -15.74 8.11
CA ALA A 197 3.34 -15.68 7.74
C ALA A 197 2.46 -15.57 9.00
N LEU A 198 1.27 -14.98 8.84
CA LEU A 198 0.30 -14.91 9.93
C LEU A 198 -0.07 -16.31 10.41
N PRO A 199 -0.35 -16.49 11.72
CA PRO A 199 -1.04 -17.67 12.21
C PRO A 199 -2.35 -17.89 11.44
N GLU A 200 -2.74 -19.15 11.26
CA GLU A 200 -3.92 -19.51 10.45
C GLU A 200 -5.19 -18.78 10.89
N GLU A 201 -5.40 -18.64 12.20
CA GLU A 201 -6.58 -17.93 12.74
C GLU A 201 -6.56 -16.43 12.39
N GLU A 202 -5.42 -15.75 12.56
CA GLU A 202 -5.29 -14.34 12.19
C GLU A 202 -5.48 -14.13 10.68
N HIS A 203 -4.95 -15.06 9.88
CA HIS A 203 -5.16 -15.06 8.42
C HIS A 203 -6.64 -15.22 8.07
N ARG A 204 -7.35 -16.19 8.70
CA ARG A 204 -8.78 -16.42 8.49
C ARG A 204 -9.63 -15.21 8.88
N VAL A 205 -9.30 -14.53 9.99
CA VAL A 205 -9.98 -13.29 10.39
C VAL A 205 -9.87 -12.25 9.30
N LEU A 206 -8.65 -11.91 8.85
CA LEU A 206 -8.44 -10.87 7.83
C LEU A 206 -9.09 -11.23 6.48
N THR A 207 -8.95 -12.47 6.03
CA THR A 207 -9.54 -12.90 4.76
C THR A 207 -11.06 -12.97 4.81
N SER A 208 -11.65 -13.37 5.96
CA SER A 208 -13.10 -13.36 6.17
C SER A 208 -13.65 -11.94 6.21
N TRP A 209 -12.92 -11.01 6.83
CA TRP A 209 -13.27 -9.58 6.84
C TRP A 209 -13.27 -9.00 5.43
N ILE A 210 -12.22 -9.22 4.66
CA ILE A 210 -12.12 -8.76 3.26
C ILE A 210 -13.24 -9.36 2.41
N ALA A 211 -13.50 -10.67 2.55
CA ALA A 211 -14.54 -11.37 1.78
C ALA A 211 -15.94 -10.84 2.04
N ARG A 212 -16.18 -10.24 3.20
CA ARG A 212 -17.47 -9.65 3.61
C ARG A 212 -17.57 -8.15 3.36
N GLY A 213 -16.66 -7.58 2.56
CA GLY A 213 -16.70 -6.18 2.17
C GLY A 213 -15.86 -5.26 3.03
N ALA A 214 -15.00 -5.81 3.92
CA ALA A 214 -14.06 -5.05 4.74
C ALA A 214 -14.70 -3.88 5.50
N MET A 215 -15.81 -4.16 6.18
CA MET A 215 -16.57 -3.14 6.93
C MET A 215 -15.71 -2.53 8.04
N GLY A 216 -15.80 -1.21 8.19
CA GLY A 216 -15.15 -0.44 9.26
C GLY A 216 -15.93 -0.49 10.59
N PRO A 217 -15.45 0.29 11.57
CA PRO A 217 -16.14 0.43 12.85
C PRO A 217 -17.54 1.00 12.68
N THR A 218 -18.44 0.65 13.57
CA THR A 218 -19.75 1.30 13.65
C THR A 218 -19.60 2.78 14.04
N PRO A 219 -20.60 3.64 13.79
CA PRO A 219 -20.54 5.05 14.21
C PRO A 219 -20.28 5.24 15.71
N ALA A 220 -20.77 4.34 16.55
CA ALA A 220 -20.53 4.39 18.00
C ALA A 220 -19.10 4.01 18.37
N GLU A 221 -18.54 2.99 17.75
CA GLU A 221 -17.14 2.60 17.90
C GLU A 221 -16.21 3.70 17.37
N GLN A 222 -16.52 4.27 16.21
CA GLN A 222 -15.76 5.38 15.64
C GLN A 222 -15.72 6.57 16.60
N ALA A 223 -16.86 6.98 17.15
CA ALA A 223 -16.93 8.07 18.14
C ALA A 223 -16.11 7.75 19.41
N ALA A 224 -16.11 6.48 19.83
CA ALA A 224 -15.29 6.04 20.96
C ALA A 224 -13.78 6.06 20.66
N LEU A 225 -13.38 5.70 19.43
CA LEU A 225 -11.98 5.75 18.97
C LEU A 225 -11.47 7.19 18.81
N GLU A 226 -12.34 8.13 18.44
CA GLU A 226 -11.99 9.55 18.28
C GLU A 226 -11.96 10.33 19.60
N ALA A 227 -12.58 9.79 20.66
CA ALA A 227 -12.60 10.45 21.96
C ALA A 227 -11.28 10.21 22.70
N PRO A 228 -10.56 11.29 23.09
CA PRO A 228 -9.37 11.12 23.89
C PRO A 228 -9.70 10.54 25.27
N SER A 229 -8.75 9.80 25.85
CA SER A 229 -8.87 9.35 27.23
C SER A 229 -8.95 10.55 28.18
N GLU A 230 -9.47 10.36 29.40
CA GLU A 230 -9.53 11.45 30.40
C GLU A 230 -8.12 11.99 30.73
N ALA A 231 -7.13 11.11 30.82
CA ALA A 231 -5.75 11.51 31.06
C ALA A 231 -5.18 12.34 29.90
N ASP A 232 -5.43 11.91 28.66
CA ASP A 232 -4.98 12.64 27.47
C ASP A 232 -5.70 13.98 27.34
N ARG A 233 -6.97 14.08 27.74
CA ARG A 233 -7.73 15.35 27.70
C ARG A 233 -7.07 16.40 28.59
N VAL A 234 -6.64 16.04 29.79
CA VAL A 234 -5.93 16.94 30.70
C VAL A 234 -4.63 17.44 30.06
N GLU A 235 -3.87 16.54 29.43
CA GLU A 235 -2.65 16.91 28.72
C GLU A 235 -2.93 17.82 27.52
N ILE A 236 -3.95 17.50 26.72
CA ILE A 236 -4.39 18.33 25.57
C ILE A 236 -4.73 19.74 26.05
N GLU A 237 -5.56 19.90 27.08
CA GLU A 237 -5.95 21.20 27.63
C GLU A 237 -4.74 22.00 28.12
N THR A 238 -3.78 21.33 28.75
CA THR A 238 -2.53 21.94 29.22
C THR A 238 -1.69 22.46 28.05
N TRP A 239 -1.50 21.63 27.02
CA TRP A 239 -0.74 22.02 25.84
C TRP A 239 -1.45 23.08 25.01
N GLU A 240 -2.76 23.00 24.81
CA GLU A 240 -3.54 24.03 24.12
C GLU A 240 -3.48 25.35 24.84
N SER A 241 -3.59 25.35 26.17
CA SER A 241 -3.44 26.58 27.00
C SER A 241 -2.04 27.18 26.82
N PHE A 242 -0.99 26.39 26.71
CA PHE A 242 0.36 26.89 26.47
C PHE A 242 0.53 27.43 25.04
N LEU A 243 0.12 26.64 24.03
CA LEU A 243 0.34 26.97 22.62
C LEU A 243 -0.46 28.17 22.13
N ASN A 244 -1.63 28.44 22.74
CA ASN A 244 -2.52 29.55 22.36
C ASN A 244 -2.34 30.81 23.17
N ARG A 245 -1.26 30.94 23.97
CA ARG A 245 -0.95 32.20 24.67
C ARG A 245 -0.52 33.29 23.72
N GLU A 246 -1.04 34.49 23.95
CA GLU A 246 -0.82 35.64 23.05
C GLU A 246 0.54 36.32 23.24
N ASP A 247 1.28 36.03 24.31
CA ASP A 247 2.58 36.67 24.50
C ASP A 247 3.62 36.20 23.46
N PRO A 248 4.57 37.08 23.06
CA PRO A 248 5.49 36.80 21.96
C PRO A 248 6.36 35.55 22.13
N LYS A 249 6.70 35.18 23.36
CA LYS A 249 7.51 33.97 23.61
C LYS A 249 6.74 32.70 23.30
N HIS A 250 5.49 32.62 23.78
CA HIS A 250 4.65 31.45 23.54
C HIS A 250 4.26 31.38 22.06
N ALA A 251 3.88 32.46 21.43
CA ALA A 251 3.58 32.51 20.00
C ALA A 251 4.76 32.03 19.14
N MET A 252 5.97 32.47 19.45
CA MET A 252 7.18 32.03 18.76
C MET A 252 7.46 30.55 19.03
N THR A 253 7.27 30.08 20.24
CA THR A 253 7.47 28.65 20.59
C THR A 253 6.43 27.77 19.91
N ALA A 254 5.17 28.16 19.91
CA ALA A 254 4.10 27.43 19.23
C ALA A 254 4.38 27.29 17.72
N ARG A 255 4.79 28.39 17.09
CA ARG A 255 5.20 28.36 15.68
C ARG A 255 6.40 27.45 15.44
N TYR A 256 7.43 27.52 16.29
CA TYR A 256 8.60 26.67 16.20
C TYR A 256 8.22 25.18 16.31
N LEU A 257 7.40 24.82 17.30
CA LEU A 257 6.93 23.44 17.48
C LEU A 257 6.10 22.97 16.28
N TYR A 258 5.17 23.78 15.81
CA TYR A 258 4.38 23.45 14.64
C TYR A 258 5.25 23.22 13.39
N GLU A 259 6.20 24.10 13.11
CA GLU A 259 7.08 23.96 11.95
C GLU A 259 7.95 22.70 12.00
N HIS A 260 8.33 22.26 13.20
CA HIS A 260 9.17 21.06 13.37
C HIS A 260 8.36 19.77 13.45
N PHE A 261 7.15 19.83 13.95
CA PHE A 261 6.28 18.66 14.10
C PHE A 261 5.18 18.56 13.03
N PHE A 262 5.29 19.31 11.98
CA PHE A 262 4.31 19.42 10.88
C PHE A 262 3.82 18.08 10.31
N LEU A 263 4.64 17.04 10.29
CA LEU A 263 4.30 15.68 9.83
C LEU A 263 4.42 14.64 10.97
N ALA A 264 4.64 15.07 12.19
CA ALA A 264 4.85 14.17 13.31
C ALA A 264 3.54 13.74 13.96
N HIS A 265 3.52 12.49 14.40
CA HIS A 265 2.52 11.99 15.33
C HIS A 265 3.08 12.11 16.76
N LEU A 266 2.36 12.78 17.62
CA LEU A 266 2.73 13.05 18.99
C LEU A 266 2.00 12.09 19.93
N ARG A 267 2.62 11.74 21.03
CA ARG A 267 2.03 10.93 22.08
C ARG A 267 2.42 11.49 23.44
N PHE A 268 1.49 11.47 24.39
CA PHE A 268 1.78 11.80 25.77
C PHE A 268 2.50 10.64 26.45
N ALA A 269 3.64 10.93 27.07
CA ALA A 269 4.48 9.90 27.66
C ALA A 269 3.97 9.40 29.02
N ASP A 270 3.25 10.27 29.72
CA ASP A 270 2.81 10.07 31.11
C ASP A 270 1.38 9.50 31.19
N THR A 271 0.79 9.15 30.05
CA THR A 271 -0.51 8.48 29.99
C THR A 271 -0.38 7.04 29.50
N ASP A 272 -1.28 6.16 29.91
CA ASP A 272 -1.35 4.79 29.42
C ASP A 272 -2.03 4.68 28.04
N SER A 273 -2.47 5.79 27.47
CA SER A 273 -3.07 5.87 26.15
C SER A 273 -2.08 5.45 25.06
N LYS A 274 -2.61 4.81 24.02
CA LYS A 274 -1.87 4.46 22.79
C LYS A 274 -2.18 5.41 21.64
N ASP A 275 -2.92 6.46 21.91
CA ASP A 275 -3.39 7.39 20.91
C ASP A 275 -2.28 8.32 20.44
N PHE A 276 -2.40 8.76 19.21
CA PHE A 276 -1.48 9.69 18.58
C PHE A 276 -2.22 10.94 18.15
N TYR A 277 -1.57 12.08 18.32
CA TYR A 277 -2.09 13.41 18.06
C TYR A 277 -1.23 14.12 17.03
N GLU A 278 -1.82 15.04 16.31
CA GLU A 278 -1.13 15.95 15.38
C GLU A 278 -1.25 17.38 15.87
N LEU A 279 -0.17 18.16 15.73
CA LEU A 279 -0.22 19.58 15.99
C LEU A 279 -0.71 20.31 14.74
N VAL A 280 -1.84 20.97 14.82
CA VAL A 280 -2.49 21.66 13.70
C VAL A 280 -2.67 23.14 13.96
N ARG A 281 -2.82 23.94 12.90
CA ARG A 281 -3.33 25.31 12.99
C ARG A 281 -4.83 25.32 12.71
N SER A 282 -5.57 26.14 13.43
CA SER A 282 -7.03 26.28 13.29
C SER A 282 -7.43 27.72 13.01
N THR A 283 -8.53 27.91 12.27
CA THR A 283 -9.19 29.21 12.12
C THR A 283 -10.15 29.52 13.25
N THR A 284 -10.54 28.50 14.02
CA THR A 284 -11.40 28.65 15.21
C THR A 284 -10.56 28.88 16.46
N PRO A 285 -11.05 29.66 17.42
CA PRO A 285 -10.37 29.89 18.70
C PRO A 285 -10.34 28.63 19.57
N PRO A 286 -9.49 28.60 20.62
CA PRO A 286 -9.48 27.52 21.60
C PRO A 286 -10.86 27.30 22.23
N GLY A 287 -11.23 26.05 22.47
CA GLY A 287 -12.52 25.63 23.01
C GLY A 287 -13.64 25.49 21.99
N GLU A 288 -13.41 25.78 20.72
CA GLU A 288 -14.32 25.52 19.63
C GLU A 288 -13.83 24.33 18.78
N PRO A 289 -14.71 23.66 18.01
CA PRO A 289 -14.30 22.60 17.10
C PRO A 289 -13.19 23.06 16.13
N ILE A 290 -12.16 22.25 16.00
CA ILE A 290 -10.97 22.59 15.20
C ILE A 290 -11.34 22.67 13.71
N ALA A 291 -11.08 23.83 13.08
CA ALA A 291 -11.17 24.05 11.65
C ALA A 291 -9.75 24.19 11.06
N ILE A 292 -9.21 23.05 10.60
CA ILE A 292 -7.79 22.93 10.23
C ILE A 292 -7.41 23.84 9.06
N ILE A 293 -6.32 24.59 9.21
CA ILE A 293 -5.64 25.30 8.12
C ILE A 293 -4.64 24.33 7.47
N ALA A 294 -5.06 23.66 6.42
CA ALA A 294 -4.19 22.77 5.68
C ALA A 294 -3.25 23.54 4.76
N THR A 295 -1.94 23.39 4.95
CA THR A 295 -0.92 24.03 4.12
C THR A 295 0.04 22.99 3.55
N VAL A 296 0.70 23.33 2.44
CA VAL A 296 1.68 22.43 1.80
C VAL A 296 3.00 22.43 2.57
N ARG A 297 3.32 23.55 3.21
CA ARG A 297 4.55 23.72 3.98
C ARG A 297 4.22 24.25 5.37
N PRO A 298 5.03 23.95 6.38
CA PRO A 298 4.74 24.39 7.75
C PRO A 298 4.80 25.90 7.95
N TYR A 299 5.44 26.63 7.05
CA TYR A 299 5.64 28.09 7.13
C TYR A 299 4.77 28.89 6.15
N ASP A 300 3.85 28.23 5.43
CA ASP A 300 2.86 28.87 4.56
C ASP A 300 1.77 29.60 5.36
#